data_3402344fd278ba510b808e7a5a8b6f16
#
_entry.id   3402344fd278ba510b808e7a5a8b6f16
#
_cell.length_a   1.000
_cell.length_b   1.000
_cell.length_c   1.000
_cell.angle_alpha   90.00
_cell.angle_beta   90.00
_cell.angle_gamma   90.00
#
_symmetry.space_group_name_H-M   'P 1'
#
loop_
_entity.id
_entity.type
_entity.pdbx_description
1 polymer ?
#
loop_
_entity_poly.entity_id
_entity_poly.type
_entity_poly.pdbx_seq_one_letter_code
_entity_poly.pdbx_strand_id
1 'polypeptide(L)'
;MVFSASLSGTASVKLSPSPHSEPSSSSSWSKSTLFMGAPITFCPTRSGKQSDGRRTLVVFSKRISGLEEAMRIRRQRELQSKVKFRKRPPLRRGRVSPRLPVPDHIPKPPYVGSDVLPELSKEHQFHDSEGIARMRAACELAARVLEFAGKLVRPSVTTNEIDKAVHQMIIEAGAYPSPLGYGGFPKSVCTSVNECMCHGIPDSRQLQDGDIINIDVTVYLNGYHGDTSKTFLCGNVSDALERLVKVTEECMEKGIAVCKDGASFKKIGKRISEHAEKYGYGVVDRFVGHGVGTVFHSEPIILHHRNEMPGTMVEGQTFTIEPILTMGGIKCVTWPDNWTTLTADGSPAAQFEHTILITKTGAEILTKC
;
A
#
# COMPACT_ATOMS: atom_id res chain seq x y z
N MET A 1 8.68 3.68 5.68
CA MET A 1 8.11 2.50 6.41
C MET A 1 6.61 2.60 6.49
N VAL A 2 5.89 1.65 5.94
CA VAL A 2 4.42 1.63 5.93
C VAL A 2 3.86 1.47 7.34
N PHE A 3 2.91 2.31 7.75
CA PHE A 3 2.28 2.21 9.06
C PHE A 3 1.12 1.20 9.05
N SER A 4 0.98 0.38 10.10
CA SER A 4 -0.14 -0.57 10.26
C SER A 4 -1.24 0.06 11.10
N ALA A 5 -2.42 0.30 10.53
CA ALA A 5 -3.58 0.76 11.28
C ALA A 5 -4.27 -0.44 11.97
N SER A 6 -4.24 -0.49 13.32
CA SER A 6 -5.10 -1.38 14.09
C SER A 6 -6.37 -0.64 14.50
N LEU A 7 -7.46 -0.93 13.82
CA LEU A 7 -8.81 -0.49 14.24
C LEU A 7 -9.31 -1.44 15.35
N SER A 8 -8.91 -1.19 16.62
CA SER A 8 -9.51 -1.84 17.79
C SER A 8 -10.28 -0.82 18.61
N GLY A 9 -11.54 -0.65 18.25
CA GLY A 9 -12.54 0.00 19.11
C GLY A 9 -13.27 -1.05 19.94
N THR A 10 -12.82 -1.34 21.16
CA THR A 10 -13.61 -2.09 22.15
C THR A 10 -14.06 -1.14 23.25
N ALA A 11 -15.31 -0.74 23.20
CA ALA A 11 -16.01 -0.13 24.32
C ALA A 11 -16.24 -1.21 25.41
N SER A 12 -15.54 -1.11 26.51
CA SER A 12 -15.78 -1.93 27.71
C SER A 12 -17.03 -1.45 28.45
N VAL A 13 -18.12 -2.21 28.34
CA VAL A 13 -19.24 -2.11 29.27
C VAL A 13 -19.03 -3.14 30.37
N LYS A 14 -18.83 -2.67 31.61
CA LYS A 14 -18.85 -3.51 32.82
C LYS A 14 -20.29 -3.90 33.11
N LEU A 15 -20.58 -5.20 33.13
CA LEU A 15 -21.76 -5.79 33.75
C LEU A 15 -21.33 -6.74 34.86
N SER A 16 -21.89 -6.49 36.06
CA SER A 16 -21.78 -7.33 37.24
C SER A 16 -22.71 -8.57 37.19
N PRO A 17 -22.43 -9.65 37.88
CA PRO A 17 -23.14 -10.90 37.74
C PRO A 17 -24.25 -11.10 38.80
N SER A 18 -25.29 -11.83 38.47
CA SER A 18 -26.02 -12.77 39.35
C SER A 18 -27.06 -13.58 38.57
N PRO A 19 -27.69 -14.66 39.20
CA PRO A 19 -27.44 -15.99 38.73
C PRO A 19 -28.71 -16.81 38.40
N HIS A 20 -28.50 -18.01 37.86
CA HIS A 20 -29.38 -19.19 37.78
C HIS A 20 -30.65 -19.22 36.92
N SER A 21 -30.67 -20.06 35.88
CA SER A 21 -31.45 -21.31 35.79
C SER A 21 -31.42 -21.89 34.36
N GLU A 22 -31.03 -23.15 34.26
CA GLU A 22 -31.33 -24.06 33.13
C GLU A 22 -32.59 -24.86 33.47
N PRO A 23 -33.15 -25.77 32.56
CA PRO A 23 -33.02 -25.95 31.12
C PRO A 23 -34.38 -26.15 30.39
N SER A 24 -34.40 -26.22 29.08
CA SER A 24 -35.07 -27.30 28.34
C SER A 24 -35.10 -27.07 26.81
N SER A 25 -34.63 -28.07 26.12
CA SER A 25 -34.99 -28.67 24.81
C SER A 25 -36.06 -28.02 23.92
N SER A 26 -35.75 -27.79 22.65
CA SER A 26 -36.33 -28.57 21.54
C SER A 26 -35.94 -27.98 20.18
N SER A 27 -35.68 -28.89 19.28
CA SER A 27 -35.45 -28.81 17.85
C SER A 27 -36.53 -28.09 17.08
N SER A 28 -36.16 -27.32 16.04
CA SER A 28 -36.91 -27.32 14.79
C SER A 28 -36.13 -26.76 13.62
N TRP A 29 -36.05 -27.52 12.59
CA TRP A 29 -35.60 -27.21 11.25
C TRP A 29 -36.57 -26.23 10.58
N SER A 30 -36.05 -25.22 9.83
CA SER A 30 -36.83 -24.62 8.76
C SER A 30 -35.94 -24.16 7.60
N LYS A 31 -36.05 -24.82 6.58
CA LYS A 31 -36.22 -24.74 5.13
C LYS A 31 -35.88 -23.35 4.53
N SER A 32 -34.94 -23.42 3.63
CA SER A 32 -34.66 -22.47 2.55
C SER A 32 -35.90 -22.24 1.67
N THR A 33 -36.22 -20.98 1.42
CA THR A 33 -37.21 -20.58 0.43
C THR A 33 -36.53 -20.01 -0.81
N LEU A 34 -36.64 -20.77 -1.90
CA LEU A 34 -36.38 -20.33 -3.27
C LEU A 34 -37.43 -19.28 -3.67
N PHE A 35 -37.00 -18.13 -4.15
CA PHE A 35 -37.88 -17.20 -4.87
C PHE A 35 -37.86 -17.55 -6.36
N MET A 36 -38.93 -18.16 -6.82
CA MET A 36 -39.27 -18.29 -8.24
C MET A 36 -39.94 -17.00 -8.69
N GLY A 37 -39.40 -16.32 -9.70
CA GLY A 37 -40.05 -15.19 -10.35
C GLY A 37 -41.24 -15.65 -11.22
N ALA A 38 -42.39 -15.04 -10.99
CA ALA A 38 -43.60 -15.24 -11.82
C ALA A 38 -43.46 -14.50 -13.16
N PRO A 39 -44.03 -15.05 -14.26
CA PRO A 39 -43.99 -14.38 -15.56
C PRO A 39 -45.00 -13.23 -15.62
N ILE A 40 -44.55 -12.08 -16.08
CA ILE A 40 -45.42 -10.91 -16.35
C ILE A 40 -46.13 -11.14 -17.67
N THR A 41 -47.43 -11.33 -17.59
CA THR A 41 -48.34 -11.40 -18.73
C THR A 41 -48.59 -9.98 -19.25
N PHE A 42 -48.27 -9.72 -20.51
CA PHE A 42 -48.65 -8.49 -21.19
C PHE A 42 -50.08 -8.59 -21.72
N CYS A 43 -50.94 -7.66 -21.29
CA CYS A 43 -52.23 -7.42 -21.88
C CYS A 43 -52.14 -6.26 -22.89
N PRO A 44 -52.54 -6.39 -24.14
CA PRO A 44 -52.49 -5.31 -25.10
C PRO A 44 -53.75 -4.45 -25.04
N THR A 45 -53.66 -3.21 -24.63
CA THR A 45 -54.66 -2.19 -24.94
C THR A 45 -54.22 -1.32 -26.09
N ARG A 46 -55.02 -1.34 -27.15
CA ARG A 46 -54.92 -0.45 -28.30
C ARG A 46 -55.29 0.99 -27.90
N SER A 47 -54.44 1.97 -28.22
CA SER A 47 -54.83 3.18 -28.95
C SER A 47 -53.64 4.11 -29.15
N GLY A 48 -53.49 4.55 -30.36
CA GLY A 48 -52.61 5.40 -31.07
C GLY A 48 -51.91 6.56 -30.41
N LYS A 49 -50.66 6.71 -30.75
CA LYS A 49 -50.04 7.86 -31.48
C LYS A 49 -48.54 7.62 -31.57
N GLN A 50 -48.04 7.81 -32.78
CA GLN A 50 -46.60 7.84 -33.10
C GLN A 50 -45.87 8.85 -32.23
N SER A 51 -44.79 8.45 -31.58
CA SER A 51 -43.68 9.32 -31.16
C SER A 51 -42.41 8.50 -30.98
N ASP A 52 -41.52 8.78 -31.88
CA ASP A 52 -40.08 8.77 -31.83
C ASP A 52 -39.32 7.62 -31.10
N GLY A 53 -38.93 6.60 -31.92
CA GLY A 53 -38.21 5.41 -31.52
C GLY A 53 -36.73 5.58 -31.18
N ARG A 54 -36.22 6.80 -30.91
CA ARG A 54 -34.78 7.03 -30.68
C ARG A 54 -34.32 7.04 -29.21
N ARG A 55 -35.23 7.19 -28.26
CA ARG A 55 -34.82 7.30 -26.81
C ARG A 55 -34.61 5.97 -26.11
N THR A 56 -35.20 4.89 -26.59
CA THR A 56 -35.11 3.59 -25.90
C THR A 56 -33.79 2.85 -26.17
N LEU A 57 -33.18 3.06 -27.34
CA LEU A 57 -31.91 2.39 -27.73
C LEU A 57 -30.69 2.90 -26.94
N VAL A 58 -30.67 4.17 -26.51
CA VAL A 58 -29.52 4.76 -25.79
C VAL A 58 -29.43 4.23 -24.36
N VAL A 59 -30.54 3.90 -23.68
CA VAL A 59 -30.55 3.35 -22.32
C VAL A 59 -30.09 1.88 -22.32
N PHE A 60 -30.43 1.11 -23.33
CA PHE A 60 -29.98 -0.28 -23.47
C PHE A 60 -28.48 -0.38 -23.75
N SER A 61 -27.92 0.49 -24.57
CA SER A 61 -26.49 0.51 -24.91
C SER A 61 -25.59 0.75 -23.68
N LYS A 62 -25.97 1.63 -22.74
CA LYS A 62 -25.22 1.86 -21.50
C LYS A 62 -25.28 0.69 -20.52
N ARG A 63 -26.40 -0.03 -20.44
CA ARG A 63 -26.51 -1.21 -19.57
C ARG A 63 -25.77 -2.42 -20.14
N ILE A 64 -25.77 -2.60 -21.46
CA ILE A 64 -25.02 -3.67 -22.13
C ILE A 64 -23.51 -3.45 -21.96
N SER A 65 -23.01 -2.22 -22.13
CA SER A 65 -21.59 -1.94 -21.94
C SER A 65 -21.12 -2.18 -20.50
N GLY A 66 -21.94 -1.89 -19.50
CA GLY A 66 -21.63 -2.19 -18.10
C GLY A 66 -21.62 -3.69 -17.79
N LEU A 67 -22.49 -4.48 -18.41
CA LEU A 67 -22.52 -5.93 -18.26
C LEU A 67 -21.33 -6.58 -18.97
N GLU A 68 -20.99 -6.14 -20.18
CA GLU A 68 -19.81 -6.61 -20.91
C GLU A 68 -18.52 -6.32 -20.16
N GLU A 69 -18.39 -5.12 -19.58
CA GLU A 69 -17.25 -4.75 -18.76
C GLU A 69 -17.18 -5.63 -17.48
N ALA A 70 -18.30 -5.86 -16.81
CA ALA A 70 -18.36 -6.75 -15.65
C ALA A 70 -18.00 -8.21 -16.01
N MET A 71 -18.45 -8.69 -17.15
CA MET A 71 -18.11 -10.02 -17.67
C MET A 71 -16.63 -10.11 -18.07
N ARG A 72 -16.06 -9.04 -18.66
CA ARG A 72 -14.64 -8.95 -19.00
C ARG A 72 -13.78 -9.02 -17.74
N ILE A 73 -14.13 -8.26 -16.70
CA ILE A 73 -13.44 -8.27 -15.40
C ILE A 73 -13.54 -9.65 -14.76
N ARG A 74 -14.73 -10.28 -14.76
CA ARG A 74 -14.92 -11.63 -14.23
C ARG A 74 -14.09 -12.67 -14.98
N ARG A 75 -14.09 -12.63 -16.32
CA ARG A 75 -13.29 -13.53 -17.17
C ARG A 75 -11.78 -13.32 -16.95
N GLN A 76 -11.36 -12.08 -16.74
CA GLN A 76 -9.97 -11.75 -16.44
C GLN A 76 -9.56 -12.29 -15.07
N ARG A 77 -10.43 -12.18 -14.04
CA ARG A 77 -10.23 -12.80 -12.71
C ARG A 77 -10.15 -14.33 -12.80
N GLU A 78 -11.02 -14.95 -13.57
CA GLU A 78 -11.02 -16.42 -13.80
C GLU A 78 -9.77 -16.88 -14.55
N LEU A 79 -9.26 -16.09 -15.50
CA LEU A 79 -8.00 -16.36 -16.20
C LEU A 79 -6.81 -16.24 -15.26
N GLN A 80 -6.79 -15.23 -14.41
CA GLN A 80 -5.73 -15.03 -13.42
C GLN A 80 -5.74 -16.13 -12.34
N SER A 81 -6.91 -16.58 -11.90
CA SER A 81 -7.02 -17.71 -10.96
C SER A 81 -6.56 -19.04 -11.56
N LYS A 82 -6.55 -19.16 -12.90
CA LYS A 82 -6.04 -20.34 -13.64
C LYS A 82 -4.56 -20.26 -13.97
N VAL A 83 -3.92 -19.10 -13.86
CA VAL A 83 -2.47 -18.98 -13.95
C VAL A 83 -1.89 -19.69 -12.72
N LYS A 84 -1.59 -20.97 -12.88
CA LYS A 84 -0.84 -21.72 -11.87
C LYS A 84 0.53 -21.06 -11.78
N PHE A 85 0.69 -20.14 -10.80
CA PHE A 85 2.04 -19.72 -10.43
C PHE A 85 2.85 -20.98 -10.19
N ARG A 86 3.99 -21.07 -10.85
CA ARG A 86 5.00 -22.03 -10.43
C ARG A 86 5.31 -21.64 -9.00
N LYS A 87 4.73 -22.38 -8.03
CA LYS A 87 4.89 -22.10 -6.60
C LYS A 87 6.40 -22.09 -6.34
N ARG A 88 6.93 -20.91 -6.12
CA ARG A 88 8.29 -20.77 -5.61
C ARG A 88 8.32 -21.35 -4.20
N PRO A 89 9.46 -21.87 -3.75
CA PRO A 89 9.60 -22.20 -2.35
C PRO A 89 9.27 -20.93 -1.52
N PRO A 90 8.55 -21.07 -0.39
CA PRO A 90 8.26 -19.93 0.46
C PRO A 90 9.52 -19.17 0.86
N LEU A 91 9.42 -17.86 0.95
CA LEU A 91 10.50 -17.01 1.42
C LEU A 91 10.99 -17.50 2.79
N ARG A 92 12.31 -17.63 2.93
CA ARG A 92 12.93 -18.02 4.19
C ARG A 92 13.85 -16.93 4.68
N ARG A 93 13.83 -16.70 5.98
CA ARG A 93 14.72 -15.74 6.62
C ARG A 93 16.18 -16.16 6.46
N GLY A 94 17.01 -15.27 5.96
CA GLY A 94 18.45 -15.41 5.95
C GLY A 94 19.08 -14.95 7.28
N ARG A 95 20.40 -14.91 7.33
CA ARG A 95 21.15 -14.35 8.46
C ARG A 95 21.20 -12.82 8.35
N VAL A 96 20.64 -12.13 9.32
CA VAL A 96 20.71 -10.67 9.44
C VAL A 96 22.08 -10.29 9.99
N SER A 97 22.80 -9.38 9.32
CA SER A 97 24.09 -8.85 9.82
C SER A 97 23.84 -7.81 10.92
N PRO A 98 24.84 -7.51 11.76
CA PRO A 98 24.73 -6.44 12.78
C PRO A 98 24.33 -5.08 12.18
N ARG A 99 23.78 -4.21 13.04
CA ARG A 99 23.50 -2.81 12.68
C ARG A 99 24.78 -2.12 12.24
N LEU A 100 24.68 -1.31 11.19
CA LEU A 100 25.78 -0.48 10.73
C LEU A 100 25.88 0.79 11.60
N PRO A 101 27.11 1.25 11.90
CA PRO A 101 27.30 2.44 12.73
C PRO A 101 27.01 3.71 11.94
N VAL A 102 26.42 4.70 12.62
CA VAL A 102 26.24 6.06 12.10
C VAL A 102 27.20 6.99 12.83
N PRO A 103 28.03 7.78 12.14
CA PRO A 103 28.94 8.75 12.74
C PRO A 103 28.21 9.76 13.65
N ASP A 104 28.84 10.15 14.75
CA ASP A 104 28.19 11.00 15.77
C ASP A 104 27.88 12.43 15.29
N HIS A 105 28.58 12.90 14.28
CA HIS A 105 28.31 14.22 13.69
C HIS A 105 27.04 14.27 12.82
N ILE A 106 26.45 13.13 12.49
CA ILE A 106 25.19 13.07 11.73
C ILE A 106 24.01 13.22 12.71
N PRO A 107 23.14 14.22 12.50
CA PRO A 107 21.95 14.40 13.31
C PRO A 107 21.05 13.17 13.26
N LYS A 108 20.65 12.68 14.43
CA LYS A 108 19.80 11.49 14.58
C LYS A 108 18.36 11.91 14.88
N PRO A 109 17.35 11.21 14.32
CA PRO A 109 15.96 11.42 14.71
C PRO A 109 15.72 11.14 16.20
N PRO A 110 14.70 11.77 16.84
CA PRO A 110 14.47 11.67 18.30
C PRO A 110 14.20 10.26 18.82
N TYR A 111 13.73 9.35 17.99
CA TYR A 111 13.43 7.95 18.38
C TYR A 111 14.67 7.05 18.46
N VAL A 112 15.82 7.50 17.97
CA VAL A 112 17.05 6.69 17.97
C VAL A 112 17.54 6.48 19.39
N GLY A 113 17.79 5.21 19.74
CA GLY A 113 18.18 4.81 21.09
C GLY A 113 17.04 4.19 21.90
N SER A 114 15.81 4.14 21.35
CA SER A 114 14.69 3.39 21.90
C SER A 114 14.29 2.27 20.95
N ASP A 115 14.06 1.06 21.49
CA ASP A 115 13.49 -0.06 20.72
C ASP A 115 11.95 -0.06 20.77
N VAL A 116 11.35 0.93 21.44
CA VAL A 116 9.88 1.11 21.47
C VAL A 116 9.44 1.77 20.17
N LEU A 117 8.44 1.17 19.53
CA LEU A 117 7.83 1.76 18.34
C LEU A 117 7.18 3.11 18.72
N PRO A 118 7.56 4.22 18.08
CA PRO A 118 6.92 5.50 18.34
C PRO A 118 5.42 5.47 18.03
N GLU A 119 4.64 6.18 18.82
CA GLU A 119 3.22 6.39 18.50
C GLU A 119 3.06 7.27 17.27
N LEU A 120 1.98 7.05 16.53
CA LEU A 120 1.61 7.92 15.41
C LEU A 120 1.36 9.34 15.93
N SER A 121 2.09 10.32 15.41
CA SER A 121 1.84 11.71 15.75
C SER A 121 0.48 12.16 15.22
N LYS A 122 -0.28 12.89 16.03
CA LYS A 122 -1.56 13.48 15.61
C LYS A 122 -1.39 14.80 14.86
N GLU A 123 -0.20 15.31 14.78
CA GLU A 123 0.10 16.56 14.11
C GLU A 123 0.23 16.35 12.60
N HIS A 124 -0.60 17.05 11.84
CA HIS A 124 -0.45 17.10 10.39
C HIS A 124 0.83 17.85 10.01
N GLN A 125 1.54 17.37 9.00
CA GLN A 125 2.78 17.98 8.54
C GLN A 125 2.46 19.11 7.53
N PHE A 126 2.45 20.32 8.03
CA PHE A 126 2.34 21.56 7.23
C PHE A 126 3.66 22.31 7.27
N HIS A 127 4.10 22.81 6.14
CA HIS A 127 5.40 23.46 6.03
C HIS A 127 5.27 24.85 5.41
N ASP A 128 6.05 25.77 5.94
CA ASP A 128 6.33 27.06 5.32
C ASP A 128 7.34 26.89 4.14
N SER A 129 7.70 27.97 3.50
CA SER A 129 8.62 27.95 2.35
C SER A 129 10.00 27.35 2.66
N GLU A 130 10.53 27.55 3.88
CA GLU A 130 11.79 26.97 4.31
C GLU A 130 11.66 25.48 4.58
N GLY A 131 10.59 25.07 5.29
CA GLY A 131 10.27 23.67 5.52
C GLY A 131 10.06 22.89 4.22
N ILE A 132 9.35 23.47 3.24
CA ILE A 132 9.19 22.87 1.90
C ILE A 132 10.55 22.70 1.20
N ALA A 133 11.46 23.66 1.29
CA ALA A 133 12.79 23.53 0.70
C ALA A 133 13.59 22.40 1.36
N ARG A 134 13.51 22.25 2.69
CA ARG A 134 14.13 21.13 3.42
C ARG A 134 13.49 19.78 3.10
N MET A 135 12.17 19.72 2.98
CA MET A 135 11.45 18.51 2.51
C MET A 135 11.91 18.08 1.13
N ARG A 136 12.02 19.02 0.18
CA ARG A 136 12.52 18.71 -1.17
C ARG A 136 13.93 18.14 -1.12
N ALA A 137 14.83 18.71 -0.31
CA ALA A 137 16.19 18.20 -0.18
C ALA A 137 16.24 16.77 0.38
N ALA A 138 15.43 16.45 1.40
CA ALA A 138 15.36 15.11 1.97
C ALA A 138 14.75 14.12 0.96
N CYS A 139 13.66 14.50 0.30
CA CYS A 139 12.97 13.67 -0.69
C CYS A 139 13.83 13.42 -1.95
N GLU A 140 14.54 14.42 -2.43
CA GLU A 140 15.48 14.28 -3.55
C GLU A 140 16.63 13.31 -3.20
N LEU A 141 17.17 13.41 -1.99
CA LEU A 141 18.18 12.46 -1.53
C LEU A 141 17.60 11.03 -1.47
N ALA A 142 16.40 10.85 -0.89
CA ALA A 142 15.74 9.54 -0.82
C ALA A 142 15.55 8.94 -2.23
N ALA A 143 15.07 9.72 -3.18
CA ALA A 143 14.88 9.30 -4.56
C ALA A 143 16.19 8.88 -5.23
N ARG A 144 17.28 9.66 -5.07
CA ARG A 144 18.62 9.31 -5.59
C ARG A 144 19.15 8.02 -4.98
N VAL A 145 18.95 7.82 -3.67
CA VAL A 145 19.35 6.60 -2.96
C VAL A 145 18.54 5.40 -3.47
N LEU A 146 17.23 5.56 -3.68
CA LEU A 146 16.37 4.51 -4.23
C LEU A 146 16.77 4.11 -5.64
N GLU A 147 17.06 5.07 -6.52
CA GLU A 147 17.58 4.78 -7.86
C GLU A 147 18.91 4.05 -7.85
N PHE A 148 19.82 4.47 -6.96
CA PHE A 148 21.09 3.80 -6.76
C PHE A 148 20.88 2.35 -6.29
N ALA A 149 20.02 2.12 -5.28
CA ALA A 149 19.67 0.80 -4.78
C ALA A 149 19.09 -0.10 -5.89
N GLY A 150 18.24 0.45 -6.75
CA GLY A 150 17.68 -0.25 -7.90
C GLY A 150 18.73 -0.76 -8.90
N LYS A 151 19.81 -0.01 -9.12
CA LYS A 151 20.93 -0.43 -9.98
C LYS A 151 21.71 -1.62 -9.44
N LEU A 152 21.58 -1.90 -8.14
CA LEU A 152 22.21 -3.07 -7.50
C LEU A 152 21.36 -4.34 -7.64
N VAL A 153 20.12 -4.23 -8.04
CA VAL A 153 19.20 -5.37 -8.16
C VAL A 153 19.59 -6.26 -9.34
N ARG A 154 20.17 -7.41 -9.02
CA ARG A 154 20.54 -8.45 -9.99
C ARG A 154 20.64 -9.81 -9.28
N PRO A 155 20.55 -10.93 -10.01
CA PRO A 155 20.76 -12.25 -9.43
C PRO A 155 22.08 -12.36 -8.67
N SER A 156 22.09 -13.11 -7.58
CA SER A 156 23.20 -13.39 -6.67
C SER A 156 23.59 -12.25 -5.70
N VAL A 157 23.05 -11.04 -5.84
CA VAL A 157 23.25 -9.99 -4.85
C VAL A 157 22.35 -10.29 -3.62
N THR A 158 22.88 -10.13 -2.43
CA THR A 158 22.09 -10.25 -1.19
C THR A 158 21.40 -8.94 -0.84
N THR A 159 20.25 -9.03 -0.18
CA THR A 159 19.56 -7.82 0.31
C THR A 159 20.42 -7.08 1.35
N ASN A 160 21.29 -7.79 2.07
CA ASN A 160 22.27 -7.19 2.98
C ASN A 160 23.37 -6.37 2.28
N GLU A 161 23.77 -6.73 1.05
CA GLU A 161 24.68 -5.92 0.24
C GLU A 161 24.01 -4.62 -0.22
N ILE A 162 22.71 -4.69 -0.55
CA ILE A 162 21.92 -3.49 -0.88
C ILE A 162 21.83 -2.57 0.35
N ASP A 163 21.48 -3.09 1.54
CA ASP A 163 21.44 -2.34 2.79
C ASP A 163 22.76 -1.62 3.08
N LYS A 164 23.89 -2.34 2.93
CA LYS A 164 25.21 -1.76 3.18
C LYS A 164 25.55 -0.60 2.23
N ALA A 165 25.24 -0.76 0.94
CA ALA A 165 25.49 0.25 -0.06
C ALA A 165 24.58 1.48 0.13
N VAL A 166 23.30 1.26 0.41
CA VAL A 166 22.33 2.32 0.74
C VAL A 166 22.76 3.09 2.00
N HIS A 167 23.13 2.37 3.06
CA HIS A 167 23.63 2.97 4.29
C HIS A 167 24.80 3.92 4.00
N GLN A 168 25.82 3.43 3.27
CA GLN A 168 27.00 4.20 2.95
C GLN A 168 26.66 5.48 2.18
N MET A 169 25.80 5.40 1.16
CA MET A 169 25.39 6.56 0.37
C MET A 169 24.64 7.60 1.20
N ILE A 170 23.77 7.17 2.13
CA ILE A 170 23.03 8.07 3.02
C ILE A 170 24.01 8.78 3.98
N ILE A 171 24.95 8.03 4.58
CA ILE A 171 25.95 8.58 5.50
C ILE A 171 26.86 9.58 4.80
N GLU A 172 27.34 9.28 3.59
CA GLU A 172 28.18 10.17 2.79
C GLU A 172 27.46 11.49 2.42
N ALA A 173 26.13 11.45 2.32
CA ALA A 173 25.32 12.65 2.12
C ALA A 173 25.05 13.45 3.41
N GLY A 174 25.60 13.04 4.56
CA GLY A 174 25.40 13.69 5.86
C GLY A 174 24.00 13.47 6.45
N ALA A 175 23.27 12.44 5.98
CA ALA A 175 21.93 12.11 6.39
C ALA A 175 21.89 10.83 7.27
N TYR A 176 20.77 10.64 7.98
CA TYR A 176 20.51 9.43 8.77
C TYR A 176 19.51 8.52 8.03
N PRO A 177 19.75 7.20 7.92
CA PRO A 177 18.76 6.28 7.38
C PRO A 177 17.61 6.07 8.39
N SER A 178 16.47 6.69 8.13
CA SER A 178 15.34 6.75 9.08
C SER A 178 14.86 5.38 9.61
N PRO A 179 14.85 4.28 8.83
CA PRO A 179 14.45 2.99 9.36
C PRO A 179 15.34 2.48 10.49
N LEU A 180 16.64 2.82 10.48
CA LEU A 180 17.61 2.28 11.42
C LEU A 180 17.30 2.70 12.86
N GLY A 181 16.92 1.74 13.70
CA GLY A 181 16.54 1.96 15.09
C GLY A 181 15.09 2.38 15.32
N TYR A 182 14.29 2.61 14.26
CA TYR A 182 12.87 2.91 14.41
C TYR A 182 12.11 1.69 14.96
N GLY A 183 11.59 1.77 16.20
CA GLY A 183 10.97 0.64 16.88
C GLY A 183 11.86 -0.63 16.90
N GLY A 184 13.18 -0.44 17.01
CA GLY A 184 14.14 -1.54 17.00
C GLY A 184 14.51 -2.10 15.63
N PHE A 185 14.00 -1.56 14.51
CA PHE A 185 14.36 -2.03 13.16
C PHE A 185 15.89 -2.00 12.95
N PRO A 186 16.50 -3.11 12.48
CA PRO A 186 17.95 -3.26 12.57
C PRO A 186 18.74 -2.77 11.35
N LYS A 187 18.08 -2.25 10.31
CA LYS A 187 18.65 -1.98 8.99
C LYS A 187 18.36 -0.57 8.51
N SER A 188 19.06 -0.13 7.45
CA SER A 188 18.97 1.22 6.90
C SER A 188 17.91 1.38 5.82
N VAL A 189 17.38 0.26 5.33
CA VAL A 189 16.41 0.19 4.23
C VAL A 189 15.52 -1.03 4.44
N CYS A 190 14.27 -1.01 3.95
CA CYS A 190 13.49 -2.24 3.84
C CYS A 190 13.69 -2.88 2.47
N THR A 191 13.71 -4.22 2.44
CA THR A 191 13.82 -5.01 1.20
C THR A 191 12.81 -6.14 1.22
N SER A 192 11.75 -6.01 0.43
CA SER A 192 10.60 -6.94 0.45
C SER A 192 10.53 -7.71 -0.85
N VAL A 193 10.83 -9.01 -0.79
CA VAL A 193 10.98 -9.87 -1.97
C VAL A 193 9.74 -10.73 -2.19
N ASN A 194 9.22 -10.76 -3.41
CA ASN A 194 8.11 -11.59 -3.89
C ASN A 194 6.83 -11.50 -3.03
N GLU A 195 6.56 -12.52 -2.18
CA GLU A 195 5.41 -12.57 -1.27
C GLU A 195 5.56 -11.70 -0.02
N CYS A 196 6.72 -11.08 0.21
CA CYS A 196 6.87 -10.07 1.25
C CYS A 196 6.20 -8.77 0.81
N MET A 197 5.18 -8.34 1.55
CA MET A 197 4.41 -7.14 1.26
C MET A 197 5.19 -5.87 1.56
N CYS A 198 5.81 -5.83 2.75
CA CYS A 198 6.57 -4.67 3.25
C CYS A 198 7.45 -5.04 4.44
N HIS A 199 8.29 -4.11 4.88
CA HIS A 199 9.16 -4.18 6.06
C HIS A 199 10.13 -5.37 6.07
N GLY A 200 10.45 -5.93 4.91
CA GLY A 200 11.44 -7.00 4.80
C GLY A 200 12.79 -6.54 5.33
N ILE A 201 13.34 -7.28 6.30
CA ILE A 201 14.66 -6.98 6.88
C ILE A 201 15.74 -7.50 5.94
N PRO A 202 16.66 -6.66 5.43
CA PRO A 202 17.83 -7.08 4.68
C PRO A 202 18.63 -8.18 5.39
N ASP A 203 18.93 -9.25 4.65
CA ASP A 203 19.62 -10.42 5.17
C ASP A 203 20.57 -11.07 4.13
N SER A 204 21.08 -12.26 4.42
CA SER A 204 22.00 -13.00 3.56
C SER A 204 21.34 -13.70 2.37
N ARG A 205 20.02 -13.53 2.14
CA ARG A 205 19.34 -14.11 1.00
C ARG A 205 19.81 -13.46 -0.30
N GLN A 206 20.27 -14.28 -1.22
CA GLN A 206 20.59 -13.84 -2.58
C GLN A 206 19.31 -13.69 -3.41
N LEU A 207 19.23 -12.61 -4.16
CA LEU A 207 18.22 -12.43 -5.19
C LEU A 207 18.38 -13.48 -6.28
N GLN A 208 17.27 -13.97 -6.80
CA GLN A 208 17.23 -14.98 -7.84
C GLN A 208 16.68 -14.38 -9.14
N ASP A 209 17.08 -14.96 -10.27
CA ASP A 209 16.49 -14.61 -11.56
C ASP A 209 14.98 -14.78 -11.53
N GLY A 210 14.27 -13.73 -11.93
CA GLY A 210 12.80 -13.66 -11.88
C GLY A 210 12.21 -13.22 -10.56
N ASP A 211 12.98 -12.83 -9.52
CA ASP A 211 12.44 -12.18 -8.33
C ASP A 211 11.92 -10.77 -8.66
N ILE A 212 10.95 -10.30 -7.90
CA ILE A 212 10.64 -8.89 -7.74
C ILE A 212 11.03 -8.47 -6.32
N ILE A 213 11.53 -7.25 -6.15
CA ILE A 213 11.93 -6.73 -4.85
C ILE A 213 11.45 -5.29 -4.70
N ASN A 214 10.67 -5.02 -3.66
CA ASN A 214 10.45 -3.64 -3.23
C ASN A 214 11.63 -3.20 -2.37
N ILE A 215 12.16 -2.01 -2.66
CA ILE A 215 13.15 -1.32 -1.85
C ILE A 215 12.48 -0.04 -1.37
N ASP A 216 12.49 0.18 -0.05
CA ASP A 216 11.82 1.28 0.62
C ASP A 216 12.87 2.07 1.41
N VAL A 217 13.09 3.31 1.00
CA VAL A 217 14.15 4.20 1.45
C VAL A 217 13.55 5.42 2.11
N THR A 218 13.88 5.62 3.39
CA THR A 218 13.60 6.86 4.08
C THR A 218 14.89 7.46 4.61
N VAL A 219 15.11 8.75 4.36
CA VAL A 219 16.27 9.48 4.88
C VAL A 219 15.83 10.62 5.79
N TYR A 220 16.62 10.89 6.82
CA TYR A 220 16.47 12.06 7.68
C TYR A 220 17.59 13.05 7.39
N LEU A 221 17.23 14.19 6.83
CA LEU A 221 18.17 15.24 6.43
C LEU A 221 17.64 16.61 6.88
N ASN A 222 18.49 17.42 7.52
CA ASN A 222 18.15 18.77 7.96
C ASN A 222 16.86 18.89 8.79
N GLY A 223 16.54 17.84 9.59
CA GLY A 223 15.36 17.80 10.44
C GLY A 223 14.10 17.27 9.77
N TYR A 224 14.17 16.77 8.54
CA TYR A 224 13.04 16.27 7.76
C TYR A 224 13.26 14.86 7.24
N HIS A 225 12.18 14.07 7.17
CA HIS A 225 12.15 12.75 6.58
C HIS A 225 11.66 12.82 5.13
N GLY A 226 12.41 12.21 4.21
CA GLY A 226 11.96 11.97 2.84
C GLY A 226 11.80 10.48 2.62
N ASP A 227 10.63 10.04 2.17
CA ASP A 227 10.18 8.65 2.13
C ASP A 227 9.72 8.25 0.74
N THR A 228 10.20 7.10 0.24
CA THR A 228 9.85 6.60 -1.11
C THR A 228 10.20 5.14 -1.29
N SER A 229 9.37 4.41 -2.03
CA SER A 229 9.65 3.02 -2.38
C SER A 229 9.31 2.67 -3.81
N LYS A 230 9.98 1.64 -4.33
CA LYS A 230 9.76 1.11 -5.67
C LYS A 230 10.03 -0.38 -5.73
N THR A 231 9.21 -1.09 -6.51
CA THR A 231 9.43 -2.50 -6.80
C THR A 231 10.24 -2.65 -8.09
N PHE A 232 11.39 -3.32 -7.99
CA PHE A 232 12.34 -3.58 -9.06
C PHE A 232 12.25 -5.03 -9.54
N LEU A 233 12.59 -5.24 -10.81
CA LEU A 233 12.66 -6.55 -11.45
C LEU A 233 14.08 -7.10 -11.36
N CYS A 234 14.25 -8.36 -10.96
CA CYS A 234 15.55 -9.02 -10.87
C CYS A 234 15.70 -10.07 -11.97
N GLY A 235 16.48 -9.75 -13.02
CA GLY A 235 16.69 -10.63 -14.16
C GLY A 235 15.42 -10.81 -15.03
N ASN A 236 15.17 -12.05 -15.48
CA ASN A 236 14.04 -12.38 -16.35
C ASN A 236 12.77 -12.63 -15.52
N VAL A 237 11.98 -11.60 -15.33
CA VAL A 237 10.73 -11.67 -14.60
C VAL A 237 9.59 -12.09 -15.53
N SER A 238 8.63 -12.85 -15.04
CA SER A 238 7.46 -13.25 -15.82
C SER A 238 6.53 -12.09 -16.12
N ASP A 239 5.86 -12.10 -17.28
CA ASP A 239 4.87 -11.06 -17.70
C ASP A 239 3.81 -10.80 -16.64
N ALA A 240 3.43 -11.81 -15.85
CA ALA A 240 2.44 -11.68 -14.80
C ALA A 240 2.95 -10.83 -13.64
N LEU A 241 4.21 -10.98 -13.23
CA LEU A 241 4.86 -10.17 -12.20
C LEU A 241 5.19 -8.77 -12.71
N GLU A 242 5.67 -8.64 -13.94
CA GLU A 242 5.89 -7.33 -14.58
C GLU A 242 4.59 -6.53 -14.61
N ARG A 243 3.48 -7.19 -14.95
CA ARG A 243 2.16 -6.55 -14.93
C ARG A 243 1.73 -6.14 -13.53
N LEU A 244 1.98 -6.99 -12.50
CA LEU A 244 1.70 -6.60 -11.11
C LEU A 244 2.46 -5.32 -10.75
N VAL A 245 3.76 -5.29 -11.00
CA VAL A 245 4.65 -4.15 -10.72
C VAL A 245 4.13 -2.89 -11.42
N LYS A 246 3.91 -2.97 -12.74
CA LYS A 246 3.40 -1.85 -13.54
C LYS A 246 2.03 -1.33 -13.05
N VAL A 247 1.08 -2.23 -12.77
CA VAL A 247 -0.27 -1.82 -12.32
C VAL A 247 -0.22 -1.20 -10.93
N THR A 248 0.73 -1.63 -10.07
CA THR A 248 0.91 -1.02 -8.75
C THR A 248 1.42 0.42 -8.88
N GLU A 249 2.39 0.67 -9.75
CA GLU A 249 2.86 2.02 -10.07
C GLU A 249 1.72 2.90 -10.61
N GLU A 250 0.98 2.40 -11.59
CA GLU A 250 -0.20 3.09 -12.14
C GLU A 250 -1.27 3.38 -11.08
N CYS A 251 -1.46 2.50 -10.09
CA CYS A 251 -2.37 2.73 -8.96
C CYS A 251 -1.92 3.90 -8.10
N MET A 252 -0.64 3.98 -7.76
CA MET A 252 -0.05 5.10 -7.02
C MET A 252 -0.25 6.41 -7.79
N GLU A 253 0.11 6.46 -9.08
CA GLU A 253 -0.06 7.64 -9.93
C GLU A 253 -1.52 8.12 -9.98
N LYS A 254 -2.48 7.19 -10.09
CA LYS A 254 -3.91 7.52 -10.07
C LYS A 254 -4.40 8.03 -8.71
N GLY A 255 -3.81 7.55 -7.63
CA GLY A 255 -4.00 8.08 -6.29
C GLY A 255 -3.50 9.52 -6.18
N ILE A 256 -2.28 9.79 -6.66
CA ILE A 256 -1.67 11.12 -6.66
C ILE A 256 -2.46 12.11 -7.54
N ALA A 257 -2.91 11.67 -8.70
CA ALA A 257 -3.61 12.52 -9.67
C ALA A 257 -4.93 13.16 -9.16
N VAL A 258 -5.49 12.68 -8.05
CA VAL A 258 -6.70 13.29 -7.45
C VAL A 258 -6.40 14.21 -6.27
N CYS A 259 -5.12 14.38 -5.93
CA CYS A 259 -4.66 15.16 -4.79
C CYS A 259 -4.56 16.64 -5.16
N LYS A 260 -5.20 17.48 -4.37
CA LYS A 260 -5.13 18.95 -4.41
C LYS A 260 -5.81 19.53 -3.20
N ASP A 261 -5.61 20.81 -2.96
CA ASP A 261 -6.31 21.54 -1.91
C ASP A 261 -7.83 21.32 -1.96
N GLY A 262 -8.47 21.10 -0.80
CA GLY A 262 -9.90 20.82 -0.64
C GLY A 262 -10.37 19.45 -1.13
N ALA A 263 -9.51 18.62 -1.72
CA ALA A 263 -9.90 17.27 -2.13
C ALA A 263 -10.00 16.33 -0.93
N SER A 264 -11.03 15.47 -0.91
CA SER A 264 -11.19 14.47 0.16
C SER A 264 -10.18 13.32 0.01
N PHE A 265 -9.55 12.88 1.13
CA PHE A 265 -8.61 11.75 1.20
C PHE A 265 -9.20 10.44 0.65
N LYS A 266 -10.48 10.17 0.86
CA LYS A 266 -11.15 8.96 0.36
C LYS A 266 -11.10 8.80 -1.17
N LYS A 267 -10.86 9.88 -1.92
CA LYS A 267 -10.70 9.80 -3.39
C LYS A 267 -9.47 9.00 -3.79
N ILE A 268 -8.39 9.02 -2.98
CA ILE A 268 -7.15 8.28 -3.22
C ILE A 268 -7.46 6.78 -3.29
N GLY A 269 -7.97 6.22 -2.19
CA GLY A 269 -8.30 4.78 -2.13
C GLY A 269 -9.35 4.35 -3.16
N LYS A 270 -10.31 5.22 -3.46
CA LYS A 270 -11.28 4.96 -4.52
C LYS A 270 -10.60 4.76 -5.89
N ARG A 271 -9.69 5.66 -6.28
CA ARG A 271 -9.00 5.60 -7.58
C ARG A 271 -8.05 4.42 -7.68
N ILE A 272 -7.32 4.14 -6.61
CA ILE A 272 -6.44 2.97 -6.52
C ILE A 272 -7.25 1.68 -6.69
N SER A 273 -8.33 1.51 -5.90
CA SER A 273 -9.20 0.33 -5.98
C SER A 273 -9.84 0.16 -7.35
N GLU A 274 -10.37 1.22 -7.96
CA GLU A 274 -10.97 1.19 -9.29
C GLU A 274 -9.99 0.69 -10.36
N HIS A 275 -8.69 1.02 -10.21
CA HIS A 275 -7.68 0.59 -11.15
C HIS A 275 -7.24 -0.86 -10.88
N ALA A 276 -6.91 -1.19 -9.63
CA ALA A 276 -6.51 -2.54 -9.23
C ALA A 276 -7.57 -3.61 -9.58
N GLU A 277 -8.87 -3.30 -9.37
CA GLU A 277 -10.00 -4.17 -9.67
C GLU A 277 -10.07 -4.57 -11.14
N LYS A 278 -9.67 -3.71 -12.08
CA LYS A 278 -9.64 -4.01 -13.53
C LYS A 278 -8.72 -5.18 -13.86
N TYR A 279 -7.68 -5.34 -13.08
CA TYR A 279 -6.68 -6.40 -13.23
C TYR A 279 -6.89 -7.56 -12.27
N GLY A 280 -7.86 -7.46 -11.34
CA GLY A 280 -8.18 -8.49 -10.36
C GLY A 280 -7.16 -8.57 -9.22
N TYR A 281 -6.40 -7.51 -8.96
CA TYR A 281 -5.45 -7.44 -7.85
C TYR A 281 -6.13 -7.01 -6.56
N GLY A 282 -5.66 -7.56 -5.43
CA GLY A 282 -6.05 -7.13 -4.10
C GLY A 282 -5.29 -5.85 -3.69
N VAL A 283 -6.00 -4.90 -3.10
CA VAL A 283 -5.38 -3.73 -2.46
C VAL A 283 -5.31 -4.01 -0.96
N VAL A 284 -4.09 -4.02 -0.41
CA VAL A 284 -3.85 -4.29 1.01
C VAL A 284 -4.43 -3.16 1.85
N ASP A 285 -5.17 -3.51 2.90
CA ASP A 285 -5.89 -2.58 3.78
C ASP A 285 -5.19 -2.33 5.12
N ARG A 286 -4.26 -3.21 5.50
CA ARG A 286 -3.55 -3.14 6.79
C ARG A 286 -2.51 -2.03 6.83
N PHE A 287 -1.85 -1.75 5.71
CA PHE A 287 -0.79 -0.75 5.60
C PHE A 287 -1.30 0.48 4.90
N VAL A 288 -0.89 1.65 5.40
CA VAL A 288 -1.47 2.94 5.04
C VAL A 288 -0.36 3.96 4.80
N GLY A 289 -0.62 4.95 3.96
CA GLY A 289 0.21 6.13 3.87
C GLY A 289 -0.01 7.04 5.08
N HIS A 290 0.89 7.96 5.29
CA HIS A 290 0.97 8.79 6.49
C HIS A 290 1.53 10.18 6.20
N GLY A 291 1.23 11.13 7.07
CA GLY A 291 1.93 12.40 7.07
C GLY A 291 3.42 12.19 7.36
N VAL A 292 4.28 12.88 6.62
CA VAL A 292 5.74 12.79 6.73
C VAL A 292 6.36 14.18 6.61
N GLY A 293 7.32 14.47 7.47
CA GLY A 293 7.97 15.78 7.51
C GLY A 293 9.02 15.84 8.60
N THR A 294 8.85 16.68 9.60
CA THR A 294 9.71 16.70 10.79
C THR A 294 9.52 15.45 11.66
N VAL A 295 8.41 14.77 11.48
CA VAL A 295 8.09 13.50 12.10
C VAL A 295 8.00 12.43 11.01
N PHE A 296 8.48 11.21 11.30
CA PHE A 296 8.49 10.12 10.32
C PHE A 296 7.08 9.65 9.98
N HIS A 297 6.24 9.38 11.00
CA HIS A 297 4.86 8.95 10.83
C HIS A 297 3.90 9.84 11.61
N SER A 298 2.98 10.47 10.91
CA SER A 298 1.97 11.35 11.50
C SER A 298 0.62 11.25 10.76
N GLU A 299 -0.43 11.88 11.30
CA GLU A 299 -1.64 12.11 10.53
C GLU A 299 -1.37 13.09 9.35
N PRO A 300 -2.11 12.95 8.23
CA PRO A 300 -3.26 12.08 8.04
C PRO A 300 -2.87 10.64 7.72
N ILE A 301 -3.73 9.68 8.10
CA ILE A 301 -3.68 8.32 7.58
C ILE A 301 -4.27 8.29 6.17
N ILE A 302 -3.55 7.71 5.21
CA ILE A 302 -3.97 7.60 3.82
C ILE A 302 -4.35 6.15 3.51
N LEU A 303 -5.64 5.88 3.38
CA LEU A 303 -6.14 4.55 3.04
C LEU A 303 -6.13 4.35 1.52
N HIS A 304 -5.48 3.28 1.06
CA HIS A 304 -5.31 2.97 -0.36
C HIS A 304 -6.47 2.13 -0.94
N HIS A 305 -7.31 1.54 -0.09
CA HIS A 305 -8.54 0.83 -0.46
C HIS A 305 -9.76 1.76 -0.39
N ARG A 306 -10.91 1.33 -0.93
CA ARG A 306 -12.17 2.06 -0.79
C ARG A 306 -12.51 2.27 0.68
N ASN A 307 -12.80 3.52 1.04
CA ASN A 307 -13.07 3.91 2.42
C ASN A 307 -14.01 5.11 2.48
N GLU A 308 -14.48 5.42 3.67
CA GLU A 308 -15.30 6.61 3.97
C GLU A 308 -14.61 7.52 5.02
N MET A 309 -13.28 7.45 5.13
CA MET A 309 -12.50 8.32 6.02
C MET A 309 -12.83 9.80 5.76
N PRO A 310 -13.15 10.56 6.80
CA PRO A 310 -13.38 11.99 6.69
C PRO A 310 -12.07 12.75 6.44
N GLY A 311 -12.19 14.03 6.11
CA GLY A 311 -11.06 14.94 5.96
C GLY A 311 -10.78 15.31 4.52
N THR A 312 -10.10 16.43 4.38
CA THR A 312 -9.70 17.04 3.11
C THR A 312 -8.24 17.44 3.17
N MET A 313 -7.58 17.37 2.04
CA MET A 313 -6.21 17.82 1.85
C MET A 313 -6.15 19.34 1.93
N VAL A 314 -5.05 19.87 2.45
CA VAL A 314 -4.82 21.30 2.61
C VAL A 314 -3.48 21.67 1.96
N GLU A 315 -3.42 22.81 1.26
CA GLU A 315 -2.20 23.35 0.66
C GLU A 315 -1.06 23.43 1.69
N GLY A 316 0.15 23.03 1.30
CA GLY A 316 1.33 22.97 2.18
C GLY A 316 1.47 21.67 2.98
N GLN A 317 0.50 20.77 2.91
CA GLN A 317 0.53 19.47 3.60
C GLN A 317 1.41 18.45 2.84
N THR A 318 2.20 17.65 3.58
CA THR A 318 2.98 16.55 3.03
C THR A 318 2.55 15.20 3.62
N PHE A 319 2.46 14.19 2.77
CA PHE A 319 2.15 12.81 3.16
C PHE A 319 2.57 11.81 2.07
N THR A 320 2.59 10.51 2.41
CA THR A 320 2.91 9.44 1.47
C THR A 320 1.66 8.88 0.78
N ILE A 321 1.84 8.39 -0.44
CA ILE A 321 0.88 7.52 -1.14
C ILE A 321 1.65 6.28 -1.56
N GLU A 322 1.29 5.11 -0.98
CA GLU A 322 2.12 3.91 -0.97
C GLU A 322 1.30 2.61 -1.10
N PRO A 323 0.47 2.45 -2.12
CA PRO A 323 -0.36 1.26 -2.27
C PRO A 323 0.46 -0.01 -2.40
N ILE A 324 0.04 -1.05 -1.68
CA ILE A 324 0.51 -2.42 -1.84
C ILE A 324 -0.57 -3.22 -2.56
N LEU A 325 -0.22 -3.84 -3.69
CA LEU A 325 -1.10 -4.74 -4.43
C LEU A 325 -0.61 -6.18 -4.34
N THR A 326 -1.56 -7.12 -4.33
CA THR A 326 -1.29 -8.56 -4.31
C THR A 326 -1.95 -9.26 -5.50
N MET A 327 -1.33 -10.33 -5.96
CA MET A 327 -1.93 -11.21 -6.99
C MET A 327 -2.96 -12.18 -6.43
N GLY A 328 -3.02 -12.32 -5.11
CA GLY A 328 -3.93 -13.20 -4.38
C GLY A 328 -4.71 -12.48 -3.30
N GLY A 329 -4.79 -13.11 -2.11
CA GLY A 329 -5.46 -12.52 -0.95
C GLY A 329 -4.65 -11.38 -0.31
N ILE A 330 -5.36 -10.48 0.38
CA ILE A 330 -4.75 -9.35 1.09
C ILE A 330 -4.40 -9.66 2.55
N LYS A 331 -4.77 -10.83 3.04
CA LYS A 331 -4.40 -11.26 4.40
C LYS A 331 -2.90 -11.44 4.51
N CYS A 332 -2.35 -11.04 5.65
CA CYS A 332 -0.92 -11.09 5.88
C CYS A 332 -0.55 -11.83 7.17
N VAL A 333 0.71 -12.26 7.23
CA VAL A 333 1.36 -12.87 8.39
C VAL A 333 2.67 -12.13 8.62
N THR A 334 2.87 -11.65 9.84
CA THR A 334 4.13 -11.02 10.25
C THR A 334 5.04 -12.07 10.89
N TRP A 335 6.32 -12.07 10.53
CA TRP A 335 7.33 -12.96 11.10
C TRP A 335 7.62 -12.64 12.57
N PRO A 336 8.29 -13.57 13.30
CA PRO A 336 8.69 -13.35 14.70
C PRO A 336 9.68 -12.19 14.92
N ASP A 337 10.20 -11.59 13.85
CA ASP A 337 10.99 -10.36 13.92
C ASP A 337 10.15 -9.09 14.13
N ASN A 338 8.80 -9.23 14.14
CA ASN A 338 7.79 -8.19 14.29
C ASN A 338 7.73 -7.17 13.13
N TRP A 339 8.48 -7.38 12.04
CA TRP A 339 8.57 -6.47 10.90
C TRP A 339 8.19 -7.13 9.58
N THR A 340 8.92 -8.15 9.18
CA THR A 340 8.75 -8.80 7.88
C THR A 340 7.32 -9.33 7.73
N THR A 341 6.56 -8.74 6.81
CA THR A 341 5.14 -9.09 6.62
C THR A 341 4.91 -9.68 5.24
N LEU A 342 4.36 -10.90 5.21
CA LEU A 342 4.12 -11.66 3.99
C LEU A 342 2.62 -11.80 3.71
N THR A 343 2.29 -12.08 2.45
CA THR A 343 0.94 -12.56 2.09
C THR A 343 0.68 -13.91 2.75
N ALA A 344 -0.50 -14.10 3.33
CA ALA A 344 -0.85 -15.35 4.02
C ALA A 344 -0.97 -16.55 3.06
N ASP A 345 -1.22 -16.31 1.78
CA ASP A 345 -1.38 -17.33 0.75
C ASP A 345 -0.12 -17.56 -0.10
N GLY A 346 0.97 -16.81 0.18
CA GLY A 346 2.23 -16.88 -0.57
C GLY A 346 2.16 -16.25 -1.98
N SER A 347 1.13 -15.44 -2.26
CA SER A 347 1.02 -14.71 -3.52
C SER A 347 1.99 -13.53 -3.56
N PRO A 348 2.57 -13.19 -4.73
CA PRO A 348 3.42 -12.04 -4.88
C PRO A 348 2.70 -10.73 -4.56
N ALA A 349 3.45 -9.77 -4.01
CA ALA A 349 3.02 -8.41 -3.74
C ALA A 349 4.00 -7.41 -4.37
N ALA A 350 3.52 -6.22 -4.68
CA ALA A 350 4.33 -5.09 -5.13
C ALA A 350 3.86 -3.82 -4.44
N GLN A 351 4.78 -2.89 -4.21
CA GLN A 351 4.54 -1.58 -3.62
C GLN A 351 5.28 -0.52 -4.42
N PHE A 352 4.68 0.66 -4.48
CA PHE A 352 5.31 1.91 -4.89
C PHE A 352 4.90 3.00 -3.95
N GLU A 353 5.78 3.97 -3.74
CA GLU A 353 5.52 5.07 -2.83
C GLU A 353 6.17 6.36 -3.30
N HIS A 354 5.43 7.44 -3.09
CA HIS A 354 5.96 8.79 -3.18
C HIS A 354 5.51 9.65 -1.99
N THR A 355 6.42 10.48 -1.50
CA THR A 355 6.07 11.65 -0.70
C THR A 355 5.58 12.76 -1.63
N ILE A 356 4.43 13.33 -1.33
CA ILE A 356 3.83 14.42 -2.09
C ILE A 356 3.59 15.65 -1.23
N LEU A 357 3.64 16.82 -1.86
CA LEU A 357 3.25 18.10 -1.30
C LEU A 357 1.93 18.55 -1.96
N ILE A 358 0.93 18.88 -1.16
CA ILE A 358 -0.32 19.43 -1.68
C ILE A 358 -0.14 20.87 -2.08
N THR A 359 -0.55 21.17 -3.31
CA THR A 359 -0.59 22.52 -3.86
C THR A 359 -2.03 22.92 -4.13
N LYS A 360 -2.24 24.20 -4.39
CA LYS A 360 -3.57 24.75 -4.67
C LYS A 360 -4.31 24.05 -5.80
N THR A 361 -3.60 23.60 -6.83
CA THR A 361 -4.19 23.04 -8.05
C THR A 361 -3.93 21.56 -8.26
N GLY A 362 -3.03 20.95 -7.48
CA GLY A 362 -2.61 19.55 -7.63
C GLY A 362 -1.73 19.08 -6.48
N ALA A 363 -0.85 18.14 -6.78
CA ALA A 363 0.20 17.66 -5.90
C ALA A 363 1.56 17.69 -6.61
N GLU A 364 2.59 18.10 -5.90
CA GLU A 364 3.98 17.98 -6.32
C GLU A 364 4.54 16.67 -5.75
N ILE A 365 5.14 15.84 -6.60
CA ILE A 365 5.85 14.63 -6.17
C ILE A 365 7.26 15.06 -5.76
N LEU A 366 7.57 15.00 -4.47
CA LEU A 366 8.86 15.44 -3.94
C LEU A 366 9.98 14.42 -4.14
N THR A 367 9.63 13.14 -4.24
CA THR A 367 10.57 12.01 -4.36
C THR A 367 10.75 11.54 -5.81
N LYS A 368 10.59 12.43 -6.77
CA LYS A 368 10.85 12.14 -8.19
C LYS A 368 12.25 12.63 -8.58
N CYS A 369 13.07 11.72 -9.15
CA CYS A 369 14.34 12.03 -9.80
C CYS A 369 14.16 12.43 -11.26
#